data_1d4b86694dbba64c69376977137e098b
#
_entry.id   1d4b86694dbba64c69376977137e098b
#
_cell.length_a   1.000
_cell.length_b   1.000
_cell.length_c   1.000
_cell.angle_alpha   90.00
_cell.angle_beta   90.00
_cell.angle_gamma   90.00
#
_symmetry.space_group_name_H-M   'P 1'
#
loop_
_entity.id
_entity.type
_entity.pdbx_description
1 polymer ?
#
loop_
_entity_poly.entity_id
_entity_poly.type
_entity_poly.pdbx_seq_one_letter_code
_entity_poly.pdbx_strand_id
1 'polypeptide(L)'
;MEELLTVANVKKVYQGRFHATPVEALKNITFTVAQGEYVAIMGESGSGKSTLLNLLATLDKPTAGTIHLGDADFKAIKEQEAAAFRRDHLGFVFQDFNLLDTLSVKDNILLPLVLTRLPVAQMEERLLPLVNKLGIENLVEKYPYELSGGQKQRVAVARAIITEPELLLADEPTGALDSKTSEQLLDLFQRLNESGQTILMVTHSSIAASHAKRVLFIKDGLVFHQLYRGDKSNQAFLETISETMTALLTKGV
;
A
#
# COMPACT_ATOMS: atom_id res chain seq x y z
N MET A 1 21.24 1.16 4.12
CA MET A 1 20.16 1.00 3.12
C MET A 1 19.76 2.41 2.74
N GLU A 2 19.56 2.66 1.46
CA GLU A 2 19.12 3.96 0.95
C GLU A 2 17.67 4.22 1.36
N GLU A 3 17.35 5.43 1.82
CA GLU A 3 15.99 5.82 2.18
C GLU A 3 15.22 6.13 0.89
N LEU A 4 14.13 5.39 0.64
CA LEU A 4 13.28 5.61 -0.52
C LEU A 4 12.14 6.59 -0.22
N LEU A 5 11.45 6.41 0.92
CA LEU A 5 10.36 7.28 1.32
C LEU A 5 10.75 8.00 2.61
N THR A 6 10.64 9.33 2.61
CA THR A 6 10.84 10.17 3.80
C THR A 6 9.57 10.97 4.07
N VAL A 7 9.01 10.78 5.26
CA VAL A 7 7.86 11.52 5.78
C VAL A 7 8.32 12.31 7.00
N ALA A 8 8.30 13.64 6.94
CA ALA A 8 8.85 14.50 7.99
C ALA A 8 7.84 15.53 8.47
N ASN A 9 7.48 15.44 9.77
CA ASN A 9 6.58 16.34 10.48
C ASN A 9 5.25 16.59 9.75
N VAL A 10 4.69 15.55 9.11
CA VAL A 10 3.49 15.67 8.29
C VAL A 10 2.27 15.89 9.17
N LYS A 11 1.55 16.97 8.85
CA LYS A 11 0.29 17.37 9.47
C LYS A 11 -0.81 17.44 8.42
N LYS A 12 -2.01 16.98 8.78
CA LYS A 12 -3.22 17.13 7.95
C LYS A 12 -4.39 17.59 8.78
N VAL A 13 -4.94 18.74 8.41
CA VAL A 13 -6.15 19.33 9.00
C VAL A 13 -7.20 19.46 7.90
N TYR A 14 -8.35 18.85 8.10
CA TYR A 14 -9.52 19.07 7.26
C TYR A 14 -10.37 20.21 7.83
N GLN A 15 -10.64 21.21 7.02
CA GLN A 15 -11.54 22.30 7.40
C GLN A 15 -12.99 21.81 7.26
N GLY A 16 -13.77 21.95 8.32
CA GLY A 16 -15.19 21.65 8.28
C GLY A 16 -15.96 22.65 7.39
N ARG A 17 -16.99 22.18 6.69
CA ARG A 17 -17.92 23.07 5.99
C ARG A 17 -18.86 23.75 7.00
N PHE A 18 -19.28 24.99 6.72
CA PHE A 18 -20.28 25.69 7.52
C PHE A 18 -19.96 25.83 9.03
N HIS A 19 -18.78 26.35 9.38
CA HIS A 19 -18.35 26.56 10.79
C HIS A 19 -18.16 25.30 11.63
N ALA A 20 -18.08 24.11 11.02
CA ALA A 20 -17.73 22.91 11.74
C ALA A 20 -16.26 22.95 12.23
N THR A 21 -16.01 22.40 13.41
CA THR A 21 -14.66 22.34 14.00
C THR A 21 -13.68 21.66 13.06
N PRO A 22 -12.49 22.23 12.81
CA PRO A 22 -11.46 21.58 12.02
C PRO A 22 -11.06 20.23 12.62
N VAL A 23 -10.90 19.22 11.78
CA VAL A 23 -10.46 17.88 12.20
C VAL A 23 -8.99 17.70 11.87
N GLU A 24 -8.17 17.58 12.90
CA GLU A 24 -6.74 17.29 12.77
C GLU A 24 -6.54 15.76 12.64
N ALA A 25 -6.53 15.28 11.40
CA ALA A 25 -6.41 13.85 11.10
C ALA A 25 -4.99 13.31 11.30
N LEU A 26 -3.97 14.14 11.01
CA LEU A 26 -2.56 13.86 11.29
C LEU A 26 -1.96 15.08 12.01
N LYS A 27 -1.27 14.82 13.13
CA LYS A 27 -0.69 15.88 13.97
C LYS A 27 0.79 16.11 13.67
N ASN A 28 1.55 15.02 13.68
CA ASN A 28 2.99 15.04 13.41
C ASN A 28 3.46 13.63 13.07
N ILE A 29 3.37 13.27 11.79
CA ILE A 29 3.84 11.97 11.32
C ILE A 29 5.26 12.11 10.80
N THR A 30 6.17 11.31 11.37
CA THR A 30 7.57 11.25 10.95
C THR A 30 8.04 9.80 10.92
N PHE A 31 8.47 9.33 9.75
CA PHE A 31 9.13 8.04 9.54
C PHE A 31 9.81 8.02 8.17
N THR A 32 10.71 7.05 7.98
CA THR A 32 11.31 6.75 6.67
C THR A 32 11.04 5.30 6.29
N VAL A 33 11.12 4.98 5.00
CA VAL A 33 11.11 3.60 4.48
C VAL A 33 12.33 3.41 3.59
N ALA A 34 13.11 2.38 3.88
CA ALA A 34 14.28 2.04 3.09
C ALA A 34 13.86 1.33 1.78
N GLN A 35 14.69 1.44 0.74
CA GLN A 35 14.48 0.68 -0.48
C GLN A 35 14.48 -0.83 -0.18
N GLY A 36 13.48 -1.55 -0.71
CA GLY A 36 13.27 -2.97 -0.45
C GLY A 36 12.79 -3.30 0.97
N GLU A 37 12.32 -2.30 1.73
CA GLU A 37 11.69 -2.54 3.02
C GLU A 37 10.20 -2.87 2.85
N TYR A 38 9.68 -3.75 3.68
CA TYR A 38 8.25 -4.00 3.82
C TYR A 38 7.78 -3.48 5.18
N VAL A 39 7.00 -2.41 5.17
CA VAL A 39 6.48 -1.73 6.35
C VAL A 39 4.97 -1.91 6.42
N ALA A 40 4.45 -2.30 7.59
CA ALA A 40 3.03 -2.26 7.89
C ALA A 40 2.71 -1.06 8.79
N ILE A 41 1.61 -0.38 8.52
CA ILE A 41 1.06 0.70 9.34
C ILE A 41 -0.22 0.16 9.99
N MET A 42 -0.21 0.09 11.32
CA MET A 42 -1.34 -0.36 12.14
C MET A 42 -1.90 0.77 13.00
N GLY A 43 -3.15 0.63 13.39
CA GLY A 43 -3.83 1.56 14.30
C GLY A 43 -5.33 1.36 14.28
N GLU A 44 -6.02 1.95 15.26
CA GLU A 44 -7.47 1.90 15.36
C GLU A 44 -8.18 2.63 14.20
N SER A 45 -9.47 2.39 14.03
CA SER A 45 -10.29 3.18 13.10
C SER A 45 -10.23 4.66 13.49
N GLY A 46 -10.06 5.54 12.50
CA GLY A 46 -9.95 6.97 12.75
C GLY A 46 -8.56 7.46 13.19
N SER A 47 -7.55 6.60 13.34
CA SER A 47 -6.19 7.01 13.75
C SER A 47 -5.41 7.83 12.70
N GLY A 48 -5.93 7.95 11.47
CA GLY A 48 -5.31 8.72 10.39
C GLY A 48 -4.64 7.88 9.28
N LYS A 49 -4.73 6.54 9.33
CA LYS A 49 -4.07 5.64 8.35
C LYS A 49 -4.47 5.93 6.90
N SER A 50 -5.78 5.98 6.60
CA SER A 50 -6.27 6.27 5.25
C SER A 50 -5.92 7.70 4.81
N THR A 51 -5.91 8.66 5.74
CA THR A 51 -5.42 10.02 5.47
C THR A 51 -3.95 9.99 5.07
N LEU A 52 -3.11 9.29 5.83
CA LEU A 52 -1.69 9.16 5.50
C LEU A 52 -1.51 8.48 4.14
N LEU A 53 -2.23 7.39 3.88
CA LEU A 53 -2.16 6.69 2.60
C LEU A 53 -2.55 7.61 1.43
N ASN A 54 -3.60 8.43 1.56
CA ASN A 54 -4.00 9.40 0.54
C ASN A 54 -2.93 10.46 0.28
N LEU A 55 -2.19 10.88 1.30
CA LEU A 55 -1.07 11.80 1.14
C LEU A 55 0.10 11.13 0.40
N LEU A 56 0.44 9.89 0.77
CA LEU A 56 1.48 9.09 0.11
C LEU A 56 1.09 8.73 -1.33
N ALA A 57 -0.20 8.62 -1.58
CA ALA A 57 -0.80 8.42 -2.89
C ALA A 57 -0.84 9.68 -3.76
N THR A 58 -0.41 10.83 -3.27
CA THR A 58 -0.59 12.14 -3.93
C THR A 58 -2.06 12.43 -4.34
N LEU A 59 -3.02 11.81 -3.64
CA LEU A 59 -4.47 12.07 -3.80
C LEU A 59 -4.92 13.27 -2.98
N ASP A 60 -4.13 13.64 -1.98
CA ASP A 60 -4.33 14.81 -1.13
C ASP A 60 -2.97 15.44 -0.81
N LYS A 61 -2.96 16.65 -0.24
CA LYS A 61 -1.74 17.38 0.12
C LYS A 61 -1.65 17.56 1.63
N PRO A 62 -0.45 17.46 2.23
CA PRO A 62 -0.27 17.77 3.64
C PRO A 62 -0.51 19.23 3.92
N THR A 63 -1.07 19.55 5.10
CA THR A 63 -1.22 20.93 5.57
C THR A 63 0.15 21.51 5.97
N ALA A 64 1.02 20.70 6.56
CA ALA A 64 2.40 21.02 6.90
C ALA A 64 3.28 19.78 6.86
N GLY A 65 4.60 19.96 6.96
CA GLY A 65 5.57 18.85 6.83
C GLY A 65 5.94 18.58 5.37
N THR A 66 6.74 17.57 5.12
CA THR A 66 7.22 17.20 3.79
C THR A 66 7.14 15.68 3.56
N ILE A 67 6.92 15.27 2.31
CA ILE A 67 6.96 13.87 1.86
C ILE A 67 7.85 13.83 0.63
N HIS A 68 8.84 12.94 0.63
CA HIS A 68 9.74 12.70 -0.49
C HIS A 68 9.73 11.21 -0.86
N LEU A 69 9.70 10.91 -2.13
CA LEU A 69 9.96 9.58 -2.68
C LEU A 69 11.21 9.70 -3.57
N GLY A 70 12.33 9.10 -3.15
CA GLY A 70 13.62 9.40 -3.73
C GLY A 70 13.88 10.91 -3.72
N ASP A 71 14.21 11.47 -4.88
CA ASP A 71 14.43 12.92 -5.06
C ASP A 71 13.14 13.73 -5.25
N ALA A 72 11.98 13.07 -5.39
CA ALA A 72 10.73 13.76 -5.69
C ALA A 72 10.07 14.33 -4.42
N ASP A 73 9.99 15.67 -4.31
CA ASP A 73 9.18 16.35 -3.28
C ASP A 73 7.71 16.41 -3.72
N PHE A 74 6.82 15.79 -2.93
CA PHE A 74 5.38 15.74 -3.23
C PHE A 74 4.71 17.12 -3.26
N LYS A 75 5.28 18.11 -2.59
CA LYS A 75 4.79 19.50 -2.66
C LYS A 75 5.05 20.15 -4.02
N ALA A 76 6.15 19.75 -4.67
CA ALA A 76 6.53 20.28 -5.96
C ALA A 76 5.71 19.67 -7.11
N ILE A 77 5.05 18.52 -6.90
CA ILE A 77 4.23 17.85 -7.90
C ILE A 77 2.99 18.70 -8.20
N LYS A 78 2.90 19.18 -9.44
CA LYS A 78 1.72 19.91 -9.91
C LYS A 78 0.53 18.97 -10.08
N GLU A 79 -0.68 19.47 -9.92
CA GLU A 79 -1.90 18.68 -10.05
C GLU A 79 -2.01 17.96 -11.40
N GLN A 80 -1.57 18.61 -12.47
CA GLN A 80 -1.53 18.05 -13.83
C GLN A 80 -0.53 16.90 -13.98
N GLU A 81 0.52 16.85 -13.17
CA GLU A 81 1.61 15.87 -13.20
C GLU A 81 1.35 14.72 -12.21
N ALA A 82 0.47 14.92 -11.23
CA ALA A 82 0.22 13.95 -10.15
C ALA A 82 -0.27 12.59 -10.65
N ALA A 83 -1.10 12.57 -11.72
CA ALA A 83 -1.58 11.31 -12.31
C ALA A 83 -0.44 10.53 -12.99
N ALA A 84 0.46 11.22 -13.69
CA ALA A 84 1.64 10.60 -14.30
C ALA A 84 2.60 10.10 -13.22
N PHE A 85 2.86 10.91 -12.19
CA PHE A 85 3.68 10.50 -11.06
C PHE A 85 3.17 9.23 -10.38
N ARG A 86 1.85 9.16 -10.07
CA ARG A 86 1.24 7.95 -9.49
C ARG A 86 1.44 6.73 -10.37
N ARG A 87 1.20 6.85 -11.67
CA ARG A 87 1.34 5.76 -12.63
C ARG A 87 2.77 5.25 -12.73
N ASP A 88 3.75 6.17 -12.71
CA ASP A 88 5.14 5.85 -13.03
C ASP A 88 5.93 5.41 -11.78
N HIS A 89 5.56 5.89 -10.58
CA HIS A 89 6.33 5.66 -9.35
C HIS A 89 5.59 4.85 -8.29
N LEU A 90 4.24 4.77 -8.34
CA LEU A 90 3.43 4.15 -7.31
C LEU A 90 2.58 3.01 -7.84
N GLY A 91 2.55 1.90 -7.12
CA GLY A 91 1.58 0.84 -7.31
C GLY A 91 0.50 0.88 -6.22
N PHE A 92 -0.75 0.53 -6.56
CA PHE A 92 -1.87 0.54 -5.60
C PHE A 92 -2.61 -0.77 -5.58
N VAL A 93 -2.78 -1.33 -4.36
CA VAL A 93 -3.63 -2.47 -4.09
C VAL A 93 -4.67 -2.07 -3.04
N PHE A 94 -5.95 -2.10 -3.41
CA PHE A 94 -7.07 -1.70 -2.56
C PHE A 94 -7.82 -2.92 -2.02
N GLN A 95 -8.55 -2.74 -0.94
CA GLN A 95 -9.42 -3.76 -0.34
C GLN A 95 -10.49 -4.25 -1.33
N ASP A 96 -11.13 -3.34 -2.07
CA ASP A 96 -12.22 -3.64 -3.01
C ASP A 96 -11.74 -3.93 -4.44
N PHE A 97 -10.46 -4.31 -4.60
CA PHE A 97 -9.81 -4.66 -5.87
C PHE A 97 -9.76 -3.53 -6.90
N ASN A 98 -10.78 -2.72 -7.01
CA ASN A 98 -10.95 -1.61 -7.96
C ASN A 98 -10.66 -2.02 -9.43
N LEU A 99 -11.09 -3.23 -9.82
CA LEU A 99 -11.02 -3.70 -11.20
C LEU A 99 -12.18 -3.11 -12.01
N LEU A 100 -11.94 -2.88 -13.28
CA LEU A 100 -12.96 -2.43 -14.22
C LEU A 100 -13.67 -3.66 -14.79
N ASP A 101 -14.95 -3.85 -14.46
CA ASP A 101 -15.73 -5.02 -14.84
C ASP A 101 -15.99 -5.12 -16.37
N THR A 102 -15.85 -4.00 -17.08
CA THR A 102 -15.98 -3.92 -18.54
C THR A 102 -14.71 -4.31 -19.29
N LEU A 103 -13.59 -4.49 -18.60
CA LEU A 103 -12.30 -4.88 -19.17
C LEU A 103 -11.96 -6.32 -18.78
N SER A 104 -11.27 -7.04 -19.67
CA SER A 104 -10.70 -8.35 -19.35
C SER A 104 -9.64 -8.23 -18.25
N VAL A 105 -9.21 -9.35 -17.68
CA VAL A 105 -8.06 -9.41 -16.75
C VAL A 105 -6.81 -8.83 -17.41
N LYS A 106 -6.53 -9.22 -18.65
CA LYS A 106 -5.41 -8.69 -19.44
C LYS A 106 -5.49 -7.17 -19.54
N ASP A 107 -6.64 -6.63 -19.92
CA ASP A 107 -6.82 -5.19 -20.12
C ASP A 107 -6.73 -4.42 -18.79
N ASN A 108 -7.27 -4.96 -17.70
CA ASN A 108 -7.11 -4.39 -16.36
C ASN A 108 -5.63 -4.27 -15.97
N ILE A 109 -4.84 -5.34 -16.20
CA ILE A 109 -3.42 -5.35 -15.86
C ILE A 109 -2.64 -4.37 -16.74
N LEU A 110 -2.93 -4.34 -18.04
CA LEU A 110 -2.20 -3.50 -19.01
C LEU A 110 -2.60 -2.02 -18.96
N LEU A 111 -3.73 -1.67 -18.33
CA LEU A 111 -4.26 -0.31 -18.32
C LEU A 111 -3.22 0.77 -17.98
N PRO A 112 -2.38 0.64 -16.95
CA PRO A 112 -1.35 1.63 -16.64
C PRO A 112 -0.35 1.83 -17.78
N LEU A 113 0.02 0.74 -18.48
CA LEU A 113 0.97 0.81 -19.61
C LEU A 113 0.34 1.44 -20.86
N VAL A 114 -0.95 1.18 -21.10
CA VAL A 114 -1.69 1.83 -22.20
C VAL A 114 -1.65 3.35 -22.07
N LEU A 115 -1.77 3.85 -20.84
CA LEU A 115 -1.70 5.30 -20.55
C LEU A 115 -0.29 5.91 -20.80
N THR A 116 0.77 5.09 -20.81
CA THR A 116 2.13 5.54 -21.18
C THR A 116 2.38 5.51 -22.67
N ARG A 117 1.42 5.00 -23.47
CA ARG A 117 1.57 4.76 -24.92
C ARG A 117 2.71 3.78 -25.26
N LEU A 118 2.99 2.84 -24.37
CA LEU A 118 3.98 1.79 -24.63
C LEU A 118 3.51 0.93 -25.82
N PRO A 119 4.41 0.51 -26.75
CA PRO A 119 4.04 -0.40 -27.83
C PRO A 119 3.47 -1.72 -27.32
N VAL A 120 2.45 -2.28 -28.00
CA VAL A 120 1.74 -3.50 -27.58
C VAL A 120 2.72 -4.68 -27.35
N ALA A 121 3.71 -4.83 -28.22
CA ALA A 121 4.70 -5.92 -28.07
C ALA A 121 5.47 -5.82 -26.73
N GLN A 122 5.81 -4.62 -26.28
CA GLN A 122 6.49 -4.42 -24.99
C GLN A 122 5.54 -4.60 -23.81
N MET A 123 4.24 -4.30 -23.98
CA MET A 123 3.24 -4.59 -22.95
C MET A 123 3.09 -6.10 -22.74
N GLU A 124 3.03 -6.87 -23.81
CA GLU A 124 2.92 -8.33 -23.76
C GLU A 124 4.18 -8.99 -23.19
N GLU A 125 5.36 -8.46 -23.51
CA GLU A 125 6.64 -8.89 -22.94
C GLU A 125 6.67 -8.73 -21.41
N ARG A 126 6.09 -7.67 -20.87
CA ARG A 126 5.96 -7.48 -19.40
C ARG A 126 4.85 -8.33 -18.79
N LEU A 127 3.75 -8.54 -19.51
CA LEU A 127 2.57 -9.24 -18.99
C LEU A 127 2.87 -10.72 -18.72
N LEU A 128 3.45 -11.42 -19.68
CA LEU A 128 3.61 -12.89 -19.63
C LEU A 128 4.39 -13.39 -18.39
N PRO A 129 5.59 -12.84 -18.06
CA PRO A 129 6.30 -13.25 -16.85
C PRO A 129 5.52 -12.93 -15.57
N LEU A 130 4.81 -11.79 -15.57
CA LEU A 130 4.06 -11.34 -14.42
C LEU A 130 2.87 -12.22 -14.09
N VAL A 131 2.03 -12.57 -15.08
CA VAL A 131 0.85 -13.43 -14.86
C VAL A 131 1.26 -14.83 -14.43
N ASN A 132 2.37 -15.35 -14.96
CA ASN A 132 2.94 -16.63 -14.53
C ASN A 132 3.44 -16.56 -13.08
N LYS A 133 4.19 -15.51 -12.70
CA LYS A 133 4.68 -15.28 -11.32
C LYS A 133 3.53 -15.23 -10.32
N LEU A 134 2.38 -14.69 -10.74
CA LEU A 134 1.19 -14.51 -9.88
C LEU A 134 0.19 -15.69 -9.97
N GLY A 135 0.42 -16.67 -10.85
CA GLY A 135 -0.45 -17.84 -11.05
C GLY A 135 -1.84 -17.47 -11.57
N ILE A 136 -1.92 -16.53 -12.50
CA ILE A 136 -3.16 -16.04 -13.12
C ILE A 136 -3.15 -16.09 -14.65
N GLU A 137 -2.19 -16.83 -15.25
CA GLU A 137 -2.03 -16.97 -16.69
C GLU A 137 -3.29 -17.51 -17.39
N ASN A 138 -4.03 -18.41 -16.72
CA ASN A 138 -5.26 -18.99 -17.24
C ASN A 138 -6.49 -18.08 -17.08
N LEU A 139 -6.32 -16.87 -16.53
CA LEU A 139 -7.40 -15.93 -16.22
C LEU A 139 -7.40 -14.72 -17.15
N VAL A 140 -6.38 -14.52 -17.98
CA VAL A 140 -6.13 -13.27 -18.74
C VAL A 140 -7.29 -12.87 -19.66
N GLU A 141 -8.01 -13.84 -20.23
CA GLU A 141 -9.17 -13.60 -21.11
C GLU A 141 -10.51 -13.48 -20.36
N LYS A 142 -10.52 -13.75 -19.03
CA LYS A 142 -11.72 -13.64 -18.20
C LYS A 142 -12.00 -12.20 -17.81
N TYR A 143 -13.23 -11.97 -17.33
CA TYR A 143 -13.66 -10.70 -16.76
C TYR A 143 -13.70 -10.76 -15.23
N PRO A 144 -13.62 -9.62 -14.52
CA PRO A 144 -13.60 -9.59 -13.06
C PRO A 144 -14.77 -10.33 -12.39
N TYR A 145 -15.97 -10.24 -12.96
CA TYR A 145 -17.15 -10.93 -12.41
C TYR A 145 -17.09 -12.46 -12.50
N GLU A 146 -16.17 -13.04 -13.27
CA GLU A 146 -15.92 -14.48 -13.37
C GLU A 146 -14.90 -15.01 -12.34
N LEU A 147 -14.30 -14.12 -11.55
CA LEU A 147 -13.18 -14.41 -10.67
C LEU A 147 -13.61 -14.52 -9.21
N SER A 148 -12.93 -15.40 -8.45
CA SER A 148 -12.99 -15.39 -6.99
C SER A 148 -12.32 -14.12 -6.41
N GLY A 149 -12.62 -13.76 -5.15
CA GLY A 149 -12.01 -12.62 -4.48
C GLY A 149 -10.48 -12.66 -4.49
N GLY A 150 -9.88 -13.81 -4.21
CA GLY A 150 -8.42 -13.98 -4.25
C GLY A 150 -7.81 -13.86 -5.65
N GLN A 151 -8.54 -14.31 -6.68
CA GLN A 151 -8.13 -14.11 -8.07
C GLN A 151 -8.18 -12.63 -8.46
N LYS A 152 -9.27 -11.93 -8.10
CA LYS A 152 -9.40 -10.47 -8.29
C LYS A 152 -8.24 -9.73 -7.64
N GLN A 153 -7.87 -10.11 -6.41
CA GLN A 153 -6.79 -9.45 -5.69
C GLN A 153 -5.42 -9.70 -6.35
N ARG A 154 -5.15 -10.91 -6.85
CA ARG A 154 -3.93 -11.19 -7.63
C ARG A 154 -3.88 -10.36 -8.93
N VAL A 155 -5.01 -10.15 -9.59
CA VAL A 155 -5.12 -9.26 -10.76
C VAL A 155 -4.86 -7.80 -10.36
N ALA A 156 -5.39 -7.34 -9.23
CA ALA A 156 -5.13 -6.00 -8.71
C ALA A 156 -3.64 -5.80 -8.37
N VAL A 157 -2.99 -6.82 -7.77
CA VAL A 157 -1.53 -6.80 -7.55
C VAL A 157 -0.77 -6.76 -8.87
N ALA A 158 -1.15 -7.59 -9.87
CA ALA A 158 -0.53 -7.57 -11.20
C ALA A 158 -0.60 -6.18 -11.83
N ARG A 159 -1.78 -5.54 -11.82
CA ARG A 159 -1.97 -4.18 -12.32
C ARG A 159 -1.10 -3.17 -11.58
N ALA A 160 -0.96 -3.34 -10.27
CA ALA A 160 -0.21 -2.41 -9.44
C ALA A 160 1.31 -2.47 -9.71
N ILE A 161 1.85 -3.63 -10.11
CA ILE A 161 3.31 -3.81 -10.26
C ILE A 161 3.77 -3.92 -11.72
N ILE A 162 2.87 -3.90 -12.70
CA ILE A 162 3.24 -4.00 -14.14
C ILE A 162 4.10 -2.83 -14.63
N THR A 163 4.00 -1.68 -13.98
CA THR A 163 4.81 -0.48 -14.25
C THR A 163 6.17 -0.50 -13.54
N GLU A 164 6.44 -1.53 -12.73
CA GLU A 164 7.65 -1.63 -11.89
C GLU A 164 7.81 -0.42 -10.95
N PRO A 165 6.79 -0.13 -10.11
CA PRO A 165 6.79 1.06 -9.27
C PRO A 165 7.86 0.99 -8.18
N GLU A 166 8.39 2.15 -7.78
CA GLU A 166 9.34 2.26 -6.68
C GLU A 166 8.70 1.87 -5.33
N LEU A 167 7.42 2.23 -5.14
CA LEU A 167 6.68 1.98 -3.91
C LEU A 167 5.31 1.35 -4.19
N LEU A 168 5.05 0.18 -3.60
CA LEU A 168 3.75 -0.46 -3.60
C LEU A 168 2.99 -0.08 -2.32
N LEU A 169 1.86 0.61 -2.50
CA LEU A 169 0.93 0.98 -1.44
C LEU A 169 -0.21 -0.04 -1.39
N ALA A 170 -0.51 -0.60 -0.23
CA ALA A 170 -1.59 -1.55 -0.04
C ALA A 170 -2.52 -1.09 1.08
N ASP A 171 -3.81 -0.93 0.79
CA ASP A 171 -4.84 -0.54 1.74
C ASP A 171 -5.72 -1.74 2.08
N GLU A 172 -5.55 -2.31 3.28
CA GLU A 172 -6.30 -3.48 3.78
C GLU A 172 -6.43 -4.62 2.74
N PRO A 173 -5.34 -5.06 2.09
CA PRO A 173 -5.42 -5.90 0.88
C PRO A 173 -6.05 -7.27 1.11
N THR A 174 -6.22 -7.69 2.37
CA THR A 174 -6.85 -8.96 2.76
C THR A 174 -8.27 -8.80 3.30
N GLY A 175 -8.77 -7.56 3.43
CA GLY A 175 -10.02 -7.26 4.14
C GLY A 175 -11.28 -7.88 3.53
N ALA A 176 -11.27 -8.19 2.21
CA ALA A 176 -12.39 -8.81 1.50
C ALA A 176 -12.19 -10.33 1.24
N LEU A 177 -11.18 -10.97 1.86
CA LEU A 177 -10.79 -12.34 1.58
C LEU A 177 -11.01 -13.26 2.78
N ASP A 178 -11.23 -14.56 2.51
CA ASP A 178 -11.18 -15.59 3.52
C ASP A 178 -9.75 -15.81 4.06
N SER A 179 -9.61 -16.49 5.20
CA SER A 179 -8.32 -16.65 5.89
C SER A 179 -7.26 -17.35 5.04
N LYS A 180 -7.63 -18.41 4.30
CA LYS A 180 -6.69 -19.17 3.47
C LYS A 180 -6.20 -18.33 2.28
N THR A 181 -7.11 -17.62 1.63
CA THR A 181 -6.79 -16.74 0.50
C THR A 181 -5.97 -15.54 0.96
N SER A 182 -6.26 -15.01 2.16
CA SER A 182 -5.48 -13.94 2.79
C SER A 182 -4.03 -14.37 3.01
N GLU A 183 -3.80 -15.55 3.59
CA GLU A 183 -2.44 -16.09 3.80
C GLU A 183 -1.67 -16.21 2.48
N GLN A 184 -2.29 -16.79 1.46
CA GLN A 184 -1.67 -16.90 0.13
C GLN A 184 -1.31 -15.55 -0.49
N LEU A 185 -2.13 -14.53 -0.26
CA LEU A 185 -1.85 -13.18 -0.73
C LEU A 185 -0.70 -12.54 0.06
N LEU A 186 -0.66 -12.72 1.39
CA LEU A 186 0.42 -12.19 2.23
C LEU A 186 1.77 -12.84 1.89
N ASP A 187 1.79 -14.15 1.62
CA ASP A 187 2.97 -14.85 1.11
C ASP A 187 3.41 -14.27 -0.26
N LEU A 188 2.45 -13.88 -1.11
CA LEU A 188 2.76 -13.23 -2.37
C LEU A 188 3.44 -11.86 -2.13
N PHE A 189 2.92 -11.03 -1.23
CA PHE A 189 3.55 -9.75 -0.86
C PHE A 189 4.97 -9.96 -0.31
N GLN A 190 5.16 -10.98 0.53
CA GLN A 190 6.48 -11.32 1.05
C GLN A 190 7.46 -11.67 -0.07
N ARG A 191 7.07 -12.55 -1.02
CA ARG A 191 7.91 -12.89 -2.19
C ARG A 191 8.20 -11.69 -3.08
N LEU A 192 7.24 -10.77 -3.27
CA LEU A 192 7.47 -9.52 -4.01
C LEU A 192 8.51 -8.66 -3.30
N ASN A 193 8.43 -8.55 -1.97
CA ASN A 193 9.41 -7.82 -1.18
C ASN A 193 10.80 -8.47 -1.23
N GLU A 194 10.90 -9.80 -1.13
CA GLU A 194 12.15 -10.56 -1.26
C GLU A 194 12.79 -10.37 -2.65
N SER A 195 11.98 -10.11 -3.69
CA SER A 195 12.49 -9.75 -5.03
C SER A 195 12.85 -8.27 -5.19
N GLY A 196 12.84 -7.48 -4.10
CA GLY A 196 13.30 -6.08 -4.07
C GLY A 196 12.20 -5.03 -4.04
N GLN A 197 10.91 -5.40 -4.13
CA GLN A 197 9.82 -4.43 -4.10
C GLN A 197 9.69 -3.78 -2.72
N THR A 198 9.72 -2.45 -2.66
CA THR A 198 9.37 -1.70 -1.45
C THR A 198 7.86 -1.69 -1.27
N ILE A 199 7.39 -2.04 -0.06
CA ILE A 199 5.96 -2.17 0.23
C ILE A 199 5.60 -1.40 1.49
N LEU A 200 4.54 -0.61 1.41
CA LEU A 200 3.90 0.01 2.56
C LEU A 200 2.44 -0.44 2.60
N MET A 201 2.09 -1.24 3.61
CA MET A 201 0.76 -1.79 3.80
C MET A 201 0.07 -1.09 4.98
N VAL A 202 -1.15 -0.63 4.78
CA VAL A 202 -2.04 -0.21 5.86
C VAL A 202 -2.96 -1.38 6.22
N THR A 203 -3.03 -1.73 7.49
CA THR A 203 -3.90 -2.82 7.95
C THR A 203 -4.24 -2.71 9.44
N HIS A 204 -5.39 -3.26 9.82
CA HIS A 204 -5.77 -3.51 11.21
C HIS A 204 -5.51 -4.96 11.62
N SER A 205 -5.12 -5.83 10.68
CA SER A 205 -4.84 -7.25 10.93
C SER A 205 -3.41 -7.45 11.42
N SER A 206 -3.25 -7.97 12.63
CA SER A 206 -1.94 -8.36 13.17
C SER A 206 -1.29 -9.49 12.36
N ILE A 207 -2.10 -10.38 11.76
CA ILE A 207 -1.62 -11.43 10.86
C ILE A 207 -1.00 -10.79 9.61
N ALA A 208 -1.70 -9.85 8.97
CA ALA A 208 -1.16 -9.15 7.80
C ALA A 208 0.13 -8.39 8.14
N ALA A 209 0.15 -7.67 9.26
CA ALA A 209 1.30 -6.90 9.71
C ALA A 209 2.51 -7.79 10.05
N SER A 210 2.32 -9.03 10.49
CA SER A 210 3.41 -9.95 10.84
C SER A 210 4.29 -10.37 9.66
N HIS A 211 3.78 -10.24 8.43
CA HIS A 211 4.55 -10.48 7.20
C HIS A 211 5.51 -9.33 6.85
N ALA A 212 5.32 -8.14 7.45
CA ALA A 212 6.20 -7.01 7.24
C ALA A 212 7.54 -7.15 8.01
N LYS A 213 8.56 -6.40 7.59
CA LYS A 213 9.85 -6.28 8.30
C LYS A 213 9.76 -5.34 9.49
N ARG A 214 8.85 -4.36 9.42
CA ARG A 214 8.62 -3.37 10.47
C ARG A 214 7.14 -3.00 10.53
N VAL A 215 6.66 -2.75 11.74
CA VAL A 215 5.30 -2.26 12.01
C VAL A 215 5.37 -0.90 12.67
N LEU A 216 4.66 0.07 12.10
CA LEU A 216 4.44 1.39 12.68
C LEU A 216 3.02 1.43 13.26
N PHE A 217 2.89 1.87 14.51
CA PHE A 217 1.59 2.04 15.15
C PHE A 217 1.20 3.51 15.15
N ILE A 218 0.04 3.81 14.53
CA ILE A 218 -0.52 5.16 14.51
C ILE A 218 -1.70 5.23 15.48
N LYS A 219 -1.65 6.24 16.36
CA LYS A 219 -2.72 6.58 17.28
C LYS A 219 -2.87 8.10 17.30
N ASP A 220 -4.11 8.58 17.22
CA ASP A 220 -4.45 10.03 17.29
C ASP A 220 -3.62 10.93 16.37
N GLY A 221 -3.32 10.45 15.16
CA GLY A 221 -2.55 11.19 14.16
C GLY A 221 -1.04 11.27 14.44
N LEU A 222 -0.48 10.38 15.25
CA LEU A 222 0.94 10.29 15.59
C LEU A 222 1.46 8.87 15.39
N VAL A 223 2.71 8.72 14.95
CA VAL A 223 3.45 7.46 15.07
C VAL A 223 3.95 7.38 16.51
N PHE A 224 3.36 6.53 17.32
CA PHE A 224 3.67 6.48 18.74
C PHE A 224 4.54 5.28 19.14
N HIS A 225 4.61 4.25 18.28
CA HIS A 225 5.45 3.08 18.52
C HIS A 225 5.84 2.40 17.22
N GLN A 226 6.95 1.67 17.23
CA GLN A 226 7.38 0.85 16.10
C GLN A 226 8.03 -0.45 16.58
N LEU A 227 7.83 -1.52 15.82
CA LEU A 227 8.41 -2.83 16.05
C LEU A 227 9.17 -3.29 14.81
N TYR A 228 10.32 -3.92 15.03
CA TYR A 228 11.10 -4.57 13.98
C TYR A 228 11.00 -6.08 14.13
N ARG A 229 10.79 -6.79 13.03
CA ARG A 229 10.71 -8.26 13.03
C ARG A 229 12.08 -8.88 13.34
N GLY A 230 13.15 -8.33 12.78
CA GLY A 230 14.49 -8.94 12.85
C GLY A 230 14.46 -10.37 12.28
N ASP A 231 15.06 -11.32 13.01
CA ASP A 231 15.16 -12.73 12.60
C ASP A 231 13.94 -13.58 13.04
N LYS A 232 12.89 -12.95 13.58
CA LYS A 232 11.69 -13.67 14.02
C LYS A 232 10.92 -14.25 12.83
N SER A 233 10.33 -15.43 13.02
CA SER A 233 9.29 -15.93 12.09
C SER A 233 8.05 -15.03 12.12
N ASN A 234 7.20 -15.13 11.09
CA ASN A 234 5.93 -14.39 11.05
C ASN A 234 5.07 -14.69 12.29
N GLN A 235 5.03 -15.96 12.74
CA GLN A 235 4.30 -16.36 13.93
C GLN A 235 4.84 -15.72 15.22
N ALA A 236 6.15 -15.73 15.44
CA ALA A 236 6.75 -15.10 16.61
C ALA A 236 6.60 -13.57 16.59
N PHE A 237 6.60 -12.98 15.40
CA PHE A 237 6.36 -11.55 15.26
C PHE A 237 4.89 -11.18 15.48
N LEU A 238 3.94 -12.02 15.03
CA LEU A 238 2.51 -11.89 15.33
C LEU A 238 2.24 -11.85 16.84
N GLU A 239 2.88 -12.73 17.62
CA GLU A 239 2.79 -12.74 19.07
C GLU A 239 3.28 -11.42 19.67
N THR A 240 4.47 -10.96 19.24
CA THR A 240 5.02 -9.66 19.67
C THR A 240 4.10 -8.48 19.34
N ILE A 241 3.49 -8.46 18.14
CA ILE A 241 2.53 -7.43 17.72
C ILE A 241 1.29 -7.47 18.64
N SER A 242 0.74 -8.66 18.89
CA SER A 242 -0.47 -8.85 19.70
C SER A 242 -0.27 -8.44 21.15
N GLU A 243 0.86 -8.79 21.76
CA GLU A 243 1.26 -8.37 23.11
C GLU A 243 1.39 -6.84 23.19
N THR A 244 2.05 -6.24 22.18
CA THR A 244 2.22 -4.78 22.10
C THR A 244 0.88 -4.07 21.99
N MET A 245 -0.01 -4.53 21.10
CA MET A 245 -1.36 -3.97 20.98
C MET A 245 -2.12 -4.04 22.30
N THR A 246 -2.08 -5.18 23.00
CA THR A 246 -2.72 -5.35 24.31
C THR A 246 -2.15 -4.38 25.33
N ALA A 247 -0.83 -4.25 25.40
CA ALA A 247 -0.17 -3.32 26.33
C ALA A 247 -0.52 -1.85 26.07
N LEU A 248 -0.71 -1.47 24.78
CA LEU A 248 -1.07 -0.12 24.36
C LEU A 248 -2.53 0.21 24.68
N LEU A 249 -3.44 -0.79 24.61
CA LEU A 249 -4.84 -0.65 24.98
C LEU A 249 -5.03 -0.54 26.51
N THR A 250 -4.23 -1.28 27.28
CA THR A 250 -4.37 -1.35 28.75
C THR A 250 -3.72 -0.18 29.49
N LYS A 251 -2.67 0.44 28.92
CA LYS A 251 -1.94 1.52 29.59
C LYS A 251 -2.51 2.92 29.38
N GLY A 252 -3.58 3.07 28.58
CA GLY A 252 -4.32 4.35 28.42
C GLY A 252 -3.44 5.55 28.08
N VAL A 253 -2.36 5.36 27.31
CA VAL A 253 -1.46 6.45 26.89
C VAL A 253 -1.95 7.05 25.59
#